data_c974d240f43b11e9ee37a4e425d22524
#
_entry.id   c974d240f43b11e9ee37a4e425d22524
#
_cell.length_a   1.000
_cell.length_b   1.000
_cell.length_c   1.000
_cell.angle_alpha   90.00
_cell.angle_beta   90.00
_cell.angle_gamma   90.00
#
_symmetry.space_group_name_H-M   'P 1'
#
loop_
_entity.id
_entity.type
_entity.pdbx_description
1 polymer ?
#
loop_
_entity_poly.entity_id
_entity_poly.type
_entity_poly.pdbx_seq_one_letter_code
_entity_poly.pdbx_strand_id
1 'polypeptide(L)'
;MEIVTKIAPIALALIMLGLGLGLTTQDFARVLKTPKDFLTGFISQLIILPIVAFILIKILGTFIEMSPEIALGVMIIAAAPGGITSNVLTKFANGDVALSVSLTAVISIISIITVPLIVFSSADLLGVSFADQNINITGTALK
;
A
#
# COMPACT_ATOMS: atom_id res chain seq x y z
N MET A 1 -23.08 1.65 -11.59
CA MET A 1 -21.69 1.20 -11.34
C MET A 1 -20.69 1.87 -12.26
N GLU A 2 -20.93 2.00 -13.58
CA GLU A 2 -20.01 2.65 -14.53
C GLU A 2 -19.65 4.12 -14.21
N ILE A 3 -20.59 4.89 -13.65
CA ILE A 3 -20.33 6.30 -13.30
C ILE A 3 -19.25 6.41 -12.21
N VAL A 4 -19.32 5.57 -11.19
CA VAL A 4 -18.35 5.57 -10.08
C VAL A 4 -16.95 5.19 -10.57
N THR A 5 -16.85 4.16 -11.42
CA THR A 5 -15.56 3.72 -12.00
C THR A 5 -14.91 4.76 -12.90
N LYS A 6 -15.68 5.64 -13.53
CA LYS A 6 -15.12 6.72 -14.38
C LYS A 6 -14.85 8.00 -13.59
N ILE A 7 -15.70 8.35 -12.63
CA ILE A 7 -15.58 9.60 -11.87
C ILE A 7 -14.55 9.48 -10.74
N ALA A 8 -14.49 8.33 -10.05
CA ALA A 8 -13.59 8.16 -8.92
C ALA A 8 -12.10 8.42 -9.26
N PRO A 9 -11.53 7.90 -10.36
CA PRO A 9 -10.14 8.19 -10.72
C PRO A 9 -9.90 9.68 -10.97
N ILE A 10 -10.85 10.38 -11.59
CA ILE A 10 -10.76 11.81 -11.88
C ILE A 10 -10.81 12.61 -10.57
N ALA A 11 -11.74 12.28 -9.68
CA ALA A 11 -11.84 12.92 -8.37
C ALA A 11 -10.56 12.72 -7.55
N LEU A 12 -10.02 11.50 -7.54
CA LEU A 12 -8.76 11.18 -6.88
C LEU A 12 -7.58 11.96 -7.47
N ALA A 13 -7.50 12.07 -8.79
CA ALA A 13 -6.47 12.86 -9.46
C ALA A 13 -6.56 14.36 -9.09
N LEU A 14 -7.77 14.92 -9.03
CA LEU A 14 -7.98 16.31 -8.61
C LEU A 14 -7.60 16.54 -7.14
N ILE A 15 -7.90 15.59 -6.25
CA ILE A 15 -7.50 15.65 -4.84
C ILE A 15 -5.97 15.65 -4.74
N MET A 16 -5.29 14.75 -5.47
CA MET A 16 -3.82 14.69 -5.48
C MET A 16 -3.19 15.95 -6.05
N LEU A 17 -3.78 16.48 -7.12
CA LEU A 17 -3.35 17.77 -7.67
C LEU A 17 -3.48 18.89 -6.63
N GLY A 18 -4.62 18.98 -5.94
CA GLY A 18 -4.87 19.97 -4.89
C GLY A 18 -3.89 19.87 -3.71
N LEU A 19 -3.56 18.64 -3.29
CA LEU A 19 -2.52 18.41 -2.27
C LEU A 19 -1.14 18.82 -2.77
N GLY A 20 -0.81 18.47 -4.03
CA GLY A 20 0.48 18.78 -4.65
C GLY A 20 0.71 20.28 -4.84
N LEU A 21 -0.32 21.05 -5.21
CA LEU A 21 -0.24 22.50 -5.36
C LEU A 21 0.09 23.24 -4.04
N GLY A 22 -0.18 22.63 -2.90
CA GLY A 22 0.17 23.17 -1.59
C GLY A 22 1.60 22.85 -1.14
N LEU A 23 2.37 22.10 -1.92
CA LEU A 23 3.74 21.69 -1.58
C LEU A 23 4.76 22.47 -2.40
N THR A 24 5.87 22.78 -1.77
CA THR A 24 7.01 23.45 -2.40
C THR A 24 8.18 22.48 -2.59
N THR A 25 9.11 22.81 -3.48
CA THR A 25 10.35 22.04 -3.64
C THR A 25 11.18 22.01 -2.35
N GLN A 26 11.04 23.04 -1.49
CA GLN A 26 11.71 23.09 -0.20
C GLN A 26 11.16 22.05 0.79
N ASP A 27 9.86 21.74 0.72
CA ASP A 27 9.25 20.71 1.55
C ASP A 27 9.83 19.33 1.22
N PHE A 28 10.03 19.02 -0.05
CA PHE A 28 10.69 17.78 -0.48
C PHE A 28 12.18 17.77 -0.11
N ALA A 29 12.86 18.91 -0.24
CA ALA A 29 14.27 19.03 0.19
C ALA A 29 14.41 18.79 1.71
N ARG A 30 13.44 19.22 2.51
CA ARG A 30 13.39 18.95 3.95
C ARG A 30 13.30 17.45 4.24
N VAL A 31 12.44 16.71 3.53
CA VAL A 31 12.32 15.25 3.68
C VAL A 31 13.66 14.57 3.42
N LEU A 32 14.42 15.02 2.42
CA LEU A 32 15.76 14.49 2.13
C LEU A 32 16.79 14.86 3.21
N LYS A 33 16.64 16.02 3.86
CA LYS A 33 17.53 16.45 4.95
C LYS A 33 17.25 15.78 6.29
N THR A 34 16.03 15.26 6.49
CA THR A 34 15.64 14.51 7.69
C THR A 34 15.33 13.05 7.36
N PRO A 35 16.36 12.26 6.97
CA PRO A 35 16.15 10.89 6.48
C PRO A 35 15.59 9.94 7.54
N LYS A 36 15.70 10.29 8.82
CA LYS A 36 15.21 9.45 9.93
C LYS A 36 13.70 9.25 9.85
N ASP A 37 12.94 10.32 9.66
CA ASP A 37 11.48 10.26 9.61
C ASP A 37 11.00 9.49 8.39
N PHE A 38 11.64 9.74 7.24
CA PHE A 38 11.39 9.00 6.02
C PHE A 38 11.70 7.51 6.18
N LEU A 39 12.88 7.18 6.72
CA LEU A 39 13.31 5.80 6.90
C LEU A 39 12.42 5.05 7.89
N THR A 40 11.99 5.71 8.97
CA THR A 40 11.07 5.14 9.94
C THR A 40 9.73 4.81 9.29
N GLY A 41 9.14 5.75 8.55
CA GLY A 41 7.90 5.53 7.82
C GLY A 41 8.04 4.43 6.76
N PHE A 42 9.13 4.43 6.03
CA PHE A 42 9.45 3.45 4.99
C PHE A 42 9.55 2.03 5.56
N ILE A 43 10.33 1.82 6.62
CA ILE A 43 10.48 0.52 7.29
C ILE A 43 9.14 0.09 7.91
N SER A 44 8.43 1.01 8.56
CA SER A 44 7.14 0.71 9.17
C SER A 44 6.12 0.22 8.15
N GLN A 45 6.04 0.85 7.01
CA GLN A 45 5.06 0.50 5.98
C GLN A 45 5.46 -0.74 5.18
N LEU A 46 6.75 -0.90 4.86
CA LEU A 46 7.21 -1.98 4.00
C LEU A 46 7.43 -3.29 4.74
N ILE A 47 7.82 -3.22 6.02
CA ILE A 47 8.23 -4.39 6.82
C ILE A 47 7.27 -4.60 7.99
N ILE A 48 7.08 -3.60 8.85
CA ILE A 48 6.31 -3.78 10.08
C ILE A 48 4.84 -4.04 9.77
N LEU A 49 4.24 -3.30 8.86
CA LEU A 49 2.82 -3.45 8.53
C LEU A 49 2.47 -4.84 7.99
N PRO A 50 3.18 -5.43 7.01
CA PRO A 50 2.93 -6.81 6.58
C PRO A 50 3.15 -7.85 7.70
N ILE A 51 4.16 -7.66 8.55
CA ILE A 51 4.39 -8.57 9.69
C ILE A 51 3.23 -8.49 10.68
N VAL A 52 2.80 -7.30 11.05
CA VAL A 52 1.65 -7.11 11.95
C VAL A 52 0.38 -7.70 11.34
N ALA A 53 0.13 -7.47 10.07
CA ALA A 53 -1.01 -8.06 9.36
C ALA A 53 -0.98 -9.59 9.40
N PHE A 54 0.18 -10.19 9.14
CA PHE A 54 0.35 -11.64 9.22
C PHE A 54 0.09 -12.19 10.62
N ILE A 55 0.62 -11.53 11.66
CA ILE A 55 0.38 -11.91 13.06
C ILE A 55 -1.11 -11.80 13.39
N LEU A 56 -1.78 -10.72 12.97
CA LEU A 56 -3.21 -10.54 13.19
C LEU A 56 -4.05 -11.62 12.50
N ILE A 57 -3.71 -12.00 11.27
CA ILE A 57 -4.37 -13.10 10.54
C ILE A 57 -4.23 -14.40 11.33
N LYS A 58 -3.04 -14.72 11.84
CA LYS A 58 -2.82 -15.93 12.64
C LYS A 58 -3.62 -15.90 13.94
N ILE A 59 -3.66 -14.78 14.65
CA ILE A 59 -4.43 -14.62 15.89
C ILE A 59 -5.94 -14.72 15.59
N LEU A 60 -6.43 -13.97 14.62
CA LEU A 60 -7.86 -13.99 14.27
C LEU A 60 -8.32 -15.33 13.75
N GLY A 61 -7.48 -16.02 12.98
CA GLY A 61 -7.75 -17.36 12.47
C GLY A 61 -7.91 -18.42 13.58
N THR A 62 -7.47 -18.15 14.83
CA THR A 62 -7.75 -19.05 15.97
C THR A 62 -9.14 -18.83 16.57
N PHE A 63 -9.75 -17.68 16.34
CA PHE A 63 -11.06 -17.30 16.90
C PHE A 63 -12.19 -17.35 15.86
N ILE A 64 -11.84 -17.16 14.59
CA ILE A 64 -12.79 -17.06 13.48
C ILE A 64 -12.31 -17.98 12.36
N GLU A 65 -13.20 -18.81 11.81
CA GLU A 65 -12.90 -19.58 10.60
C GLU A 65 -12.67 -18.61 9.42
N MET A 66 -11.42 -18.25 9.20
CA MET A 66 -11.01 -17.35 8.11
C MET A 66 -10.56 -18.20 6.92
N SER A 67 -11.21 -18.00 5.76
CA SER A 67 -10.74 -18.71 4.57
C SER A 67 -9.35 -18.20 4.14
N PRO A 68 -8.50 -19.07 3.56
CA PRO A 68 -7.16 -18.70 3.10
C PRO A 68 -7.17 -17.52 2.11
N GLU A 69 -8.21 -17.39 1.29
CA GLU A 69 -8.37 -16.33 0.31
C GLU A 69 -8.60 -14.97 0.98
N ILE A 70 -9.39 -14.94 2.07
CA ILE A 70 -9.60 -13.71 2.85
C ILE A 70 -8.29 -13.31 3.53
N ALA A 71 -7.59 -14.27 4.13
CA ALA A 71 -6.29 -14.02 4.75
C ALA A 71 -5.28 -13.46 3.73
N LEU A 72 -5.22 -14.02 2.53
CA LEU A 72 -4.38 -13.51 1.45
C LEU A 72 -4.81 -12.10 1.01
N GLY A 73 -6.11 -11.84 0.92
CA GLY A 73 -6.65 -10.51 0.61
C GLY A 73 -6.18 -9.43 1.60
N VAL A 74 -6.20 -9.76 2.91
CA VAL A 74 -5.68 -8.87 3.96
C VAL A 74 -4.18 -8.63 3.78
N MET A 75 -3.39 -9.66 3.43
CA MET A 75 -1.96 -9.51 3.15
C MET A 75 -1.70 -8.60 1.94
N ILE A 76 -2.48 -8.74 0.87
CA ILE A 76 -2.37 -7.86 -0.32
C ILE A 76 -2.62 -6.40 0.07
N ILE A 77 -3.65 -6.12 0.87
CA ILE A 77 -3.96 -4.77 1.33
C ILE A 77 -2.82 -4.23 2.21
N ALA A 78 -2.28 -5.05 3.12
CA ALA A 78 -1.20 -4.66 4.01
C ALA A 78 0.14 -4.42 3.27
N ALA A 79 0.38 -5.14 2.17
CA ALA A 79 1.56 -4.96 1.34
C ALA A 79 1.44 -3.79 0.36
N ALA A 80 0.22 -3.30 0.11
CA ALA A 80 -0.02 -2.20 -0.82
C ALA A 80 0.60 -0.89 -0.33
N PRO A 81 1.09 -0.03 -1.25
CA PRO A 81 1.58 1.29 -0.89
C PRO A 81 0.45 2.15 -0.30
N GLY A 82 0.82 3.13 0.53
CA GLY A 82 -0.11 4.10 1.08
C GLY A 82 -0.92 4.79 -0.02
N GLY A 83 -2.22 4.94 0.22
CA GLY A 83 -3.14 5.53 -0.76
C GLY A 83 -3.26 7.06 -0.63
N ILE A 84 -3.94 7.65 -1.59
CA ILE A 84 -4.29 9.09 -1.61
C ILE A 84 -4.98 9.51 -0.32
N THR A 85 -5.82 8.63 0.23
CA THR A 85 -6.55 8.87 1.47
C THR A 85 -5.60 9.15 2.66
N SER A 86 -4.46 8.46 2.74
CA SER A 86 -3.48 8.72 3.82
C SER A 86 -2.90 10.12 3.73
N ASN A 87 -2.64 10.64 2.52
CA ASN A 87 -2.14 11.99 2.31
C ASN A 87 -3.18 13.05 2.72
N VAL A 88 -4.45 12.79 2.41
CA VAL A 88 -5.57 13.66 2.82
C VAL A 88 -5.72 13.68 4.33
N LEU A 89 -5.69 12.52 4.98
CA LEU A 89 -5.75 12.40 6.44
C LEU A 89 -4.56 13.08 7.12
N THR A 90 -3.37 12.96 6.56
CA THR A 90 -2.17 13.67 7.04
C THR A 90 -2.40 15.18 7.02
N LYS A 91 -3.02 15.71 5.95
CA LYS A 91 -3.36 17.14 5.86
C LYS A 91 -4.36 17.56 6.95
N PHE A 92 -5.42 16.78 7.16
CA PHE A 92 -6.41 17.08 8.21
C PHE A 92 -5.84 16.98 9.62
N ALA A 93 -4.88 16.09 9.83
CA ALA A 93 -4.18 15.93 11.10
C ALA A 93 -3.08 16.98 11.33
N ASN A 94 -2.92 17.98 10.44
CA ASN A 94 -1.81 18.94 10.44
C ASN A 94 -0.42 18.26 10.46
N GLY A 95 -0.30 17.07 9.85
CA GLY A 95 0.95 16.33 9.72
C GLY A 95 1.79 16.80 8.53
N ASP A 96 2.95 16.17 8.35
CA ASP A 96 3.86 16.46 7.24
C ASP A 96 3.37 15.80 5.94
N VAL A 97 2.65 16.57 5.13
CA VAL A 97 2.10 16.13 3.85
C VAL A 97 3.22 15.82 2.84
N ALA A 98 4.33 16.57 2.87
CA ALA A 98 5.45 16.31 1.97
C ALA A 98 6.10 14.95 2.26
N LEU A 99 6.26 14.60 3.53
CA LEU A 99 6.75 13.29 3.96
C LEU A 99 5.77 12.18 3.50
N SER A 100 4.48 12.35 3.72
CA SER A 100 3.45 11.37 3.35
C SER A 100 3.42 11.11 1.83
N VAL A 101 3.43 12.17 1.02
CA VAL A 101 3.45 12.07 -0.45
C VAL A 101 4.74 11.43 -0.94
N SER A 102 5.89 11.82 -0.36
CA SER A 102 7.20 11.25 -0.71
C SER A 102 7.28 9.76 -0.39
N LEU A 103 6.79 9.34 0.78
CA LEU A 103 6.70 7.93 1.16
C LEU A 103 5.83 7.15 0.18
N THR A 104 4.63 7.66 -0.11
CA THR A 104 3.70 7.01 -1.05
C THR A 104 4.34 6.84 -2.42
N ALA A 105 5.01 7.87 -2.95
CA ALA A 105 5.65 7.82 -4.26
C ALA A 105 6.77 6.78 -4.31
N VAL A 106 7.68 6.78 -3.33
CA VAL A 106 8.81 5.84 -3.29
C VAL A 106 8.33 4.40 -3.08
N ILE A 107 7.40 4.19 -2.13
CA ILE A 107 6.87 2.86 -1.84
C ILE A 107 6.07 2.32 -3.04
N SER A 108 5.35 3.16 -3.78
CA SER A 108 4.63 2.74 -5.00
C SER A 108 5.57 2.17 -6.06
N ILE A 109 6.76 2.75 -6.23
CA ILE A 109 7.76 2.21 -7.16
C ILE A 109 8.30 0.88 -6.66
N ILE A 110 8.64 0.80 -5.37
CA ILE A 110 9.23 -0.39 -4.76
C ILE A 110 8.20 -1.53 -4.66
N SER A 111 6.92 -1.19 -4.52
CA SER A 111 5.82 -2.16 -4.40
C SER A 111 5.66 -3.06 -5.63
N ILE A 112 6.12 -2.62 -6.80
CA ILE A 112 6.14 -3.46 -8.01
C ILE A 112 6.88 -4.79 -7.77
N ILE A 113 7.91 -4.75 -6.93
CA ILE A 113 8.71 -5.93 -6.58
C ILE A 113 8.25 -6.51 -5.24
N THR A 114 8.02 -5.67 -4.23
CA THR A 114 7.76 -6.13 -2.86
C THR A 114 6.39 -6.73 -2.67
N VAL A 115 5.35 -6.22 -3.35
CA VAL A 115 3.99 -6.80 -3.23
C VAL A 115 3.95 -8.24 -3.73
N PRO A 116 4.42 -8.58 -4.95
CA PRO A 116 4.49 -9.97 -5.37
C PRO A 116 5.29 -10.85 -4.41
N LEU A 117 6.45 -10.37 -3.94
CA LEU A 117 7.30 -11.13 -3.03
C LEU A 117 6.58 -11.45 -1.71
N ILE A 118 5.94 -10.46 -1.09
CA ILE A 118 5.20 -10.62 0.17
C ILE A 118 4.00 -11.54 -0.03
N VAL A 119 3.25 -11.35 -1.13
CA VAL A 119 2.06 -12.14 -1.43
C VAL A 119 2.42 -13.61 -1.68
N PHE A 120 3.43 -13.89 -2.49
CA PHE A 120 3.86 -15.29 -2.72
C PHE A 120 4.37 -15.95 -1.44
N SER A 121 5.21 -15.24 -0.66
CA SER A 121 5.73 -15.78 0.60
C SER A 121 4.63 -16.02 1.63
N SER A 122 3.63 -15.15 1.70
CA SER A 122 2.50 -15.29 2.62
C SER A 122 1.50 -16.37 2.17
N ALA A 123 1.31 -16.56 0.88
CA ALA A 123 0.42 -17.58 0.34
C ALA A 123 0.86 -18.99 0.74
N ASP A 124 2.15 -19.30 0.61
CA ASP A 124 2.71 -20.59 1.03
C ASP A 124 2.48 -20.82 2.53
N LEU A 125 2.66 -19.78 3.36
CA LEU A 125 2.47 -19.85 4.81
C LEU A 125 1.00 -19.93 5.24
N LEU A 126 0.09 -19.45 4.39
CA LEU A 126 -1.36 -19.47 4.62
C LEU A 126 -2.04 -20.67 3.97
N GLY A 127 -1.30 -21.53 3.26
CA GLY A 127 -1.81 -22.73 2.60
C GLY A 127 -2.62 -22.46 1.33
N VAL A 128 -2.42 -21.30 0.71
CA VAL A 128 -3.03 -20.95 -0.59
C VAL A 128 -2.12 -21.47 -1.70
N SER A 129 -2.57 -22.52 -2.41
CA SER A 129 -1.84 -23.03 -3.57
C SER A 129 -2.26 -22.27 -4.83
N PHE A 130 -1.34 -21.53 -5.45
CA PHE A 130 -1.55 -20.92 -6.77
C PHE A 130 -1.46 -21.92 -7.92
N ALA A 131 -1.13 -23.20 -7.61
CA ALA A 131 -0.88 -24.24 -8.61
C ALA A 131 -2.11 -24.64 -9.45
N ASP A 132 -3.32 -24.44 -8.92
CA ASP A 132 -4.57 -24.83 -9.60
C ASP A 132 -5.22 -23.70 -10.41
N GLN A 133 -4.72 -22.48 -10.30
CA GLN A 133 -5.14 -21.39 -11.18
C GLN A 133 -4.00 -21.11 -12.16
N ASN A 134 -4.20 -21.47 -13.43
CA ASN A 134 -3.38 -21.01 -14.55
C ASN A 134 -3.42 -19.47 -14.65
N ILE A 135 -2.89 -18.77 -13.62
CA ILE A 135 -2.71 -17.34 -13.67
C ILE A 135 -1.48 -17.10 -14.55
N ASN A 136 -1.76 -16.89 -15.82
CA ASN A 136 -0.75 -16.48 -16.79
C ASN A 136 -0.36 -15.03 -16.45
N ILE A 137 0.63 -14.88 -15.55
CA ILE A 137 1.09 -13.60 -14.99
C ILE A 137 1.53 -12.65 -16.12
N THR A 138 2.03 -13.20 -17.23
CA THR A 138 2.40 -12.44 -18.43
C THR A 138 1.21 -11.90 -19.22
N GLY A 139 0.05 -12.55 -19.16
CA GLY A 139 -1.16 -12.13 -19.88
C GLY A 139 -1.98 -11.03 -19.18
N THR A 140 -1.87 -10.94 -17.87
CA THR A 140 -2.64 -9.96 -17.06
C THR A 140 -1.91 -8.63 -16.87
N ALA A 141 -0.59 -8.61 -17.00
CA ALA A 141 0.22 -7.39 -16.87
C ALA A 141 0.26 -6.55 -18.16
N LEU A 142 -0.27 -7.07 -19.29
CA LEU A 142 -0.24 -6.43 -20.61
C LEU A 142 -1.64 -6.05 -21.14
N LYS A 143 -2.66 -6.06 -20.31
CA LYS A 143 -3.99 -5.51 -20.61
C LYS A 143 -4.29 -4.34 -19.68
#